data_8ca8960322805a79e5b467f0ae9ed4ac
#
_entry.id   8ca8960322805a79e5b467f0ae9ed4ac
#
_cell.length_a   1.000
_cell.length_b   1.000
_cell.length_c   1.000
_cell.angle_alpha   90.00
_cell.angle_beta   90.00
_cell.angle_gamma   90.00
#
_symmetry.space_group_name_H-M   'P 1'
#
loop_
_entity.id
_entity.type
_entity.pdbx_description
1 polymer ?
#
loop_
_entity_poly.entity_id
_entity_poly.type
_entity_poly.pdbx_seq_one_letter_code
_entity_poly.pdbx_strand_id
1 'polypeptide(L)'
;LARTLLGKRVVLYRTLAGQAVALEDRCAHRSFPLSRSRLEGDGIVCGYHGFRYDSQGELIETPSQKACPRGVGIRHYPLLERGPLVWIWLGDPRLADPKRLPQRPWLEYPGWACSKGYF
;
A
#
# COMPACT_ATOMS: atom_id res chain seq x y z
N LEU A 1 2.92 -6.59 -4.84
CA LEU A 1 1.70 -6.98 -5.57
C LEU A 1 1.05 -5.75 -6.20
N ALA A 2 0.82 -5.74 -7.52
CA ALA A 2 0.07 -4.67 -8.19
C ALA A 2 -1.41 -5.03 -8.32
N ARG A 3 -2.29 -4.02 -8.17
CA ARG A 3 -3.73 -4.12 -8.45
C ARG A 3 -4.24 -2.82 -9.07
N THR A 4 -5.25 -2.95 -9.93
CA THR A 4 -6.05 -1.81 -10.37
C THR A 4 -7.44 -1.93 -9.73
N LEU A 5 -7.77 -1.00 -8.85
CA LEU A 5 -8.99 -1.01 -8.06
C LEU A 5 -9.75 0.30 -8.32
N LEU A 6 -10.96 0.23 -8.83
CA LEU A 6 -11.77 1.40 -9.21
C LEU A 6 -10.97 2.43 -10.05
N GLY A 7 -10.23 1.94 -11.05
CA GLY A 7 -9.40 2.77 -11.92
C GLY A 7 -8.10 3.30 -11.30
N LYS A 8 -7.82 3.02 -10.02
CA LYS A 8 -6.59 3.44 -9.33
C LYS A 8 -5.57 2.30 -9.33
N ARG A 9 -4.34 2.61 -9.73
CA ARG A 9 -3.22 1.66 -9.66
C ARG A 9 -2.65 1.70 -8.26
N VAL A 10 -2.59 0.54 -7.61
CA VAL A 10 -2.15 0.39 -6.23
C VAL A 10 -1.06 -0.67 -6.15
N VAL A 11 0.03 -0.36 -5.46
CA VAL A 11 1.02 -1.32 -5.02
C VAL A 11 0.75 -1.72 -3.58
N LEU A 12 0.71 -3.02 -3.34
CA LEU A 12 0.46 -3.63 -2.03
C LEU A 12 1.70 -4.41 -1.60
N TYR A 13 2.14 -4.22 -0.38
CA TYR A 13 3.25 -5.00 0.21
C TYR A 13 3.08 -5.13 1.73
N ARG A 14 3.99 -5.86 2.37
CA ARG A 14 4.07 -5.93 3.84
C ARG A 14 5.39 -5.35 4.32
N THR A 15 5.34 -4.64 5.45
CA THR A 15 6.53 -4.23 6.20
C THR A 15 7.24 -5.44 6.79
N LEU A 16 8.44 -5.25 7.33
CA LEU A 16 9.18 -6.30 8.06
C LEU A 16 8.39 -6.82 9.27
N ALA A 17 7.59 -5.98 9.91
CA ALA A 17 6.68 -6.35 10.98
C ALA A 17 5.40 -7.06 10.51
N GLY A 18 5.23 -7.27 9.19
CA GLY A 18 4.07 -7.94 8.61
C GLY A 18 2.86 -7.03 8.36
N GLN A 19 2.92 -5.75 8.69
CA GLN A 19 1.83 -4.79 8.47
C GLN A 19 1.58 -4.59 6.97
N ALA A 20 0.32 -4.66 6.55
CA ALA A 20 -0.07 -4.39 5.18
C ALA A 20 0.03 -2.90 4.85
N VAL A 21 0.54 -2.59 3.66
CA VAL A 21 0.71 -1.24 3.12
C VAL A 21 0.12 -1.17 1.72
N ALA A 22 -0.58 -0.07 1.43
CA ALA A 22 -1.11 0.24 0.11
C ALA A 22 -0.72 1.66 -0.31
N LEU A 23 0.03 1.77 -1.38
CA LEU A 23 0.47 3.05 -1.94
C LEU A 23 0.01 3.18 -3.40
N GLU A 24 -0.05 4.40 -3.90
CA GLU A 24 -0.22 4.64 -5.33
C GLU A 24 0.93 3.98 -6.10
N ASP A 25 0.60 3.15 -7.10
CA ASP A 25 1.60 2.46 -7.92
C ASP A 25 2.20 3.39 -8.97
N ARG A 26 2.78 4.49 -8.49
CA ARG A 26 3.37 5.52 -9.35
C ARG A 26 4.40 6.35 -8.57
N CYS A 27 5.64 6.38 -9.06
CA CYS A 27 6.66 7.27 -8.53
C CYS A 27 6.34 8.74 -8.85
N ALA A 28 6.44 9.62 -7.84
CA ALA A 28 6.15 11.05 -7.99
C ALA A 28 7.08 11.75 -9.00
N HIS A 29 8.29 11.21 -9.23
CA HIS A 29 9.26 11.81 -10.15
C HIS A 29 8.84 11.68 -11.63
N ARG A 30 8.70 10.44 -12.14
CA ARG A 30 8.39 10.16 -13.56
C ARG A 30 7.40 9.02 -13.74
N SER A 31 6.47 8.88 -12.83
CA SER A 31 5.34 7.93 -12.93
C SER A 31 5.73 6.46 -13.15
N PHE A 32 6.99 6.08 -12.82
CA PHE A 32 7.43 4.70 -12.91
C PHE A 32 6.61 3.82 -11.96
N PRO A 33 6.17 2.61 -12.39
CA PRO A 33 5.41 1.72 -11.53
C PRO A 33 6.24 1.22 -10.35
N LEU A 34 5.80 1.54 -9.13
CA LEU A 34 6.50 1.10 -7.91
C LEU A 34 6.34 -0.40 -7.66
N SER A 35 5.31 -1.03 -8.21
CA SER A 35 5.16 -2.49 -8.22
C SER A 35 6.27 -3.25 -8.96
N ARG A 36 7.06 -2.55 -9.79
CA ARG A 36 8.27 -3.06 -10.47
C ARG A 36 9.56 -2.65 -9.76
N SER A 37 9.45 -2.17 -8.55
CA SER A 37 10.54 -1.65 -7.73
C SER A 37 10.88 -2.63 -6.62
N ARG A 38 11.96 -2.36 -5.85
CA ARG A 38 12.38 -3.20 -4.73
C ARG A 38 11.89 -2.63 -3.39
N LEU A 39 11.67 -3.51 -2.45
CA LEU A 39 11.50 -3.13 -1.05
C LEU A 39 12.88 -3.04 -0.37
N GLU A 40 13.03 -2.07 0.51
CA GLU A 40 14.23 -1.89 1.32
C GLU A 40 13.81 -1.47 2.73
N GLY A 41 13.93 -2.39 3.69
CA GLY A 41 13.27 -2.26 4.98
C GLY A 41 11.75 -2.19 4.80
N ASP A 42 11.12 -1.19 5.42
CA ASP A 42 9.68 -0.94 5.31
C ASP A 42 9.30 0.00 4.16
N GLY A 43 10.29 0.48 3.40
CA GLY A 43 10.09 1.40 2.28
C GLY A 43 10.17 0.74 0.92
N ILE A 44 9.73 1.48 -0.11
CA ILE A 44 9.84 1.08 -1.51
C ILE A 44 10.78 2.01 -2.26
N VAL A 45 11.76 1.43 -2.98
CA VAL A 45 12.79 2.18 -3.73
C VAL A 45 12.49 2.05 -5.21
N CYS A 46 12.17 3.19 -5.83
CA CYS A 46 11.86 3.25 -7.26
C CYS A 46 12.99 2.69 -8.13
N GLY A 47 12.66 1.70 -8.97
CA GLY A 47 13.62 1.02 -9.84
C GLY A 47 14.18 1.89 -10.97
N TYR A 48 13.64 3.11 -11.18
CA TYR A 48 14.09 3.98 -12.25
C TYR A 48 15.23 4.91 -11.80
N HIS A 49 15.03 5.72 -10.73
CA HIS A 49 16.04 6.68 -10.26
C HIS A 49 16.31 6.59 -8.76
N GLY A 50 15.89 5.54 -8.06
CA GLY A 50 16.21 5.32 -6.66
C GLY A 50 15.47 6.21 -5.64
N PHE A 51 14.39 6.88 -6.02
CA PHE A 51 13.54 7.60 -5.08
C PHE A 51 12.93 6.62 -4.07
N ARG A 52 13.08 6.89 -2.78
CA ARG A 52 12.59 6.01 -1.71
C ARG A 52 11.43 6.63 -0.98
N TYR A 53 10.38 5.84 -0.81
CA TYR A 53 9.17 6.20 -0.09
C TYR A 53 9.01 5.28 1.12
N ASP A 54 8.55 5.84 2.23
CA ASP A 54 8.19 5.06 3.41
C ASP A 54 6.80 4.38 3.26
N SER A 55 6.35 3.70 4.32
CA SER A 55 5.05 3.01 4.35
C SER A 55 3.85 3.97 4.35
N GLN A 56 4.06 5.27 4.57
CA GLN A 56 3.04 6.31 4.48
C GLN A 56 3.03 7.02 3.12
N GLY A 57 3.97 6.66 2.24
CA GLY A 57 4.11 7.27 0.92
C GLY A 57 4.92 8.57 0.90
N GLU A 58 5.52 8.96 2.03
CA GLU A 58 6.39 10.14 2.09
C GLU A 58 7.74 9.85 1.42
N LEU A 59 8.25 10.82 0.65
CA LEU A 59 9.57 10.73 0.04
C LEU A 59 10.65 10.95 1.11
N ILE A 60 11.41 9.90 1.42
CA ILE A 60 12.43 9.93 2.48
C ILE A 60 13.86 9.94 1.98
N GLU A 61 14.08 9.62 0.68
CA GLU A 61 15.44 9.64 0.11
C GLU A 61 15.40 9.91 -1.39
N THR A 62 16.36 10.73 -1.85
CA THR A 62 16.64 10.99 -3.27
C THR A 62 18.13 10.83 -3.53
N PRO A 63 18.58 10.12 -4.58
CA PRO A 63 20.00 9.84 -4.83
C PRO A 63 20.85 11.08 -5.12
N SER A 64 20.23 12.14 -5.65
CA SER A 64 20.93 13.33 -6.15
C SER A 64 20.92 14.53 -5.20
N GLN A 65 20.23 14.44 -4.05
CA GLN A 65 20.06 15.56 -3.13
C GLN A 65 20.28 15.11 -1.68
N LYS A 66 20.95 15.95 -0.88
CA LYS A 66 21.15 15.67 0.55
C LYS A 66 19.90 15.81 1.40
N ALA A 67 18.89 16.52 0.90
CA ALA A 67 17.61 16.70 1.58
C ALA A 67 16.46 16.48 0.61
N CYS A 68 15.43 15.73 1.06
CA CYS A 68 14.21 15.54 0.30
C CYS A 68 13.36 16.81 0.32
N PRO A 69 12.73 17.19 -0.80
CA PRO A 69 11.77 18.28 -0.80
C PRO A 69 10.58 17.91 0.10
N ARG A 70 10.17 18.85 0.95
CA ARG A 70 9.02 18.66 1.84
C ARG A 70 7.72 18.59 1.06
N GLY A 71 6.78 17.76 1.51
CA GLY A 71 5.45 17.62 0.92
C GLY A 71 5.42 16.90 -0.44
N VAL A 72 6.53 16.26 -0.83
CA VAL A 72 6.57 15.37 -1.99
C VAL A 72 6.38 13.93 -1.52
N GLY A 73 5.41 13.25 -2.10
CA GLY A 73 5.11 11.87 -1.77
C GLY A 73 4.17 11.26 -2.79
N ILE A 74 3.70 10.07 -2.48
CA ILE A 74 2.70 9.33 -3.23
C ILE A 74 1.53 9.03 -2.32
N ARG A 75 0.36 8.81 -2.89
CA ARG A 75 -0.85 8.57 -2.10
C ARG A 75 -0.74 7.26 -1.33
N HIS A 76 -0.99 7.33 -0.03
CA HIS A 76 -1.23 6.20 0.85
C HIS A 76 -2.74 5.94 0.93
N TYR A 77 -3.13 4.65 0.95
CA TYR A 77 -4.52 4.24 1.10
C TYR A 77 -4.71 3.54 2.44
N PRO A 78 -5.68 3.97 3.26
CA PRO A 78 -6.00 3.29 4.51
C PRO A 78 -6.35 1.82 4.28
N LEU A 79 -5.78 0.95 5.09
CA LEU A 79 -6.04 -0.49 5.12
C LEU A 79 -6.60 -0.91 6.46
N LEU A 80 -7.41 -1.97 6.45
CA LEU A 80 -7.81 -2.72 7.63
C LEU A 80 -7.70 -4.21 7.33
N GLU A 81 -7.04 -4.94 8.21
CA GLU A 81 -6.99 -6.40 8.17
C GLU A 81 -8.05 -6.96 9.12
N ARG A 82 -8.90 -7.86 8.62
CA ARG A 82 -9.89 -8.56 9.43
C ARG A 82 -10.00 -10.01 8.93
N GLY A 83 -9.64 -10.95 9.78
CA GLY A 83 -9.51 -12.35 9.39
C GLY A 83 -8.52 -12.52 8.23
N PRO A 84 -8.85 -13.29 7.20
CA PRO A 84 -7.97 -13.51 6.04
C PRO A 84 -8.03 -12.37 5.00
N LEU A 85 -8.82 -11.31 5.23
CA LEU A 85 -9.06 -10.25 4.26
C LEU A 85 -8.31 -8.96 4.61
N VAL A 86 -7.80 -8.32 3.56
CA VAL A 86 -7.26 -6.95 3.62
C VAL A 86 -8.25 -6.03 2.90
N TRP A 87 -8.83 -5.10 3.66
CA TRP A 87 -9.76 -4.10 3.17
C TRP A 87 -9.01 -2.81 2.85
N ILE A 88 -9.31 -2.19 1.71
CA ILE A 88 -8.69 -0.94 1.29
C ILE A 88 -9.73 0.15 1.10
N TRP A 89 -9.45 1.34 1.61
CA TRP A 89 -10.25 2.54 1.39
C TRP A 89 -9.63 3.40 0.29
N LEU A 90 -10.34 3.55 -0.84
CA LEU A 90 -9.84 4.28 -2.01
C LEU A 90 -10.38 5.71 -2.11
N GLY A 91 -11.25 6.11 -1.20
CA GLY A 91 -11.83 7.45 -1.13
C GLY A 91 -10.96 8.46 -0.39
N ASP A 92 -11.59 9.51 0.16
CA ASP A 92 -10.95 10.47 1.05
C ASP A 92 -10.55 9.75 2.35
N PRO A 93 -9.25 9.73 2.74
CA PRO A 93 -8.79 9.04 3.94
C PRO A 93 -9.48 9.49 5.23
N ARG A 94 -9.91 10.75 5.29
CA ARG A 94 -10.63 11.32 6.46
C ARG A 94 -12.01 10.69 6.68
N LEU A 95 -12.56 10.06 5.64
CA LEU A 95 -13.86 9.38 5.67
C LEU A 95 -13.74 7.87 5.85
N ALA A 96 -12.53 7.36 6.01
CA ALA A 96 -12.29 5.93 6.25
C ALA A 96 -12.82 5.54 7.63
N ASP A 97 -13.92 4.79 7.66
CA ASP A 97 -14.56 4.34 8.89
C ASP A 97 -14.66 2.81 8.92
N PRO A 98 -13.94 2.14 9.84
CA PRO A 98 -14.01 0.69 10.02
C PRO A 98 -15.41 0.14 10.27
N LYS A 99 -16.33 0.96 10.83
CA LYS A 99 -17.71 0.55 11.11
C LYS A 99 -18.54 0.35 9.85
N ARG A 100 -18.11 0.92 8.73
CA ARG A 100 -18.77 0.77 7.42
C ARG A 100 -18.42 -0.55 6.72
N LEU A 101 -17.47 -1.33 7.25
CA LEU A 101 -17.14 -2.62 6.68
C LEU A 101 -18.29 -3.61 6.87
N PRO A 102 -18.58 -4.44 5.85
CA PRO A 102 -19.53 -5.52 5.99
C PRO A 102 -19.14 -6.45 7.13
N GLN A 103 -20.10 -6.74 8.01
CA GLN A 103 -19.89 -7.72 9.09
C GLN A 103 -19.82 -9.11 8.48
N ARG A 104 -18.74 -9.84 8.73
CA ARG A 104 -18.49 -11.20 8.26
C ARG A 104 -17.90 -12.05 9.40
N PRO A 105 -18.66 -12.23 10.49
CA PRO A 105 -18.15 -12.87 11.71
C PRO A 105 -17.65 -14.30 11.48
N TRP A 106 -18.23 -15.01 10.50
CA TRP A 106 -17.80 -16.37 10.16
C TRP A 106 -16.35 -16.48 9.68
N LEU A 107 -15.73 -15.39 9.16
CA LEU A 107 -14.31 -15.39 8.78
C LEU A 107 -13.37 -15.48 9.97
N GLU A 108 -13.87 -15.21 11.17
CA GLU A 108 -13.12 -15.20 12.43
C GLU A 108 -13.50 -16.39 13.34
N TYR A 109 -14.47 -17.26 12.92
CA TYR A 109 -14.92 -18.39 13.73
C TYR A 109 -13.88 -19.51 13.74
N PRO A 110 -13.61 -20.13 14.91
CA PRO A 110 -12.78 -21.32 15.02
C PRO A 110 -13.35 -22.44 14.12
N GLY A 111 -12.45 -23.15 13.42
CA GLY A 111 -12.83 -24.28 12.57
C GLY A 111 -13.21 -23.91 11.13
N TRP A 112 -13.20 -22.65 10.74
CA TRP A 112 -13.31 -22.24 9.34
C TRP A 112 -11.95 -22.14 8.69
N ALA A 113 -11.81 -22.73 7.50
CA ALA A 113 -10.61 -22.62 6.67
C ALA A 113 -10.91 -21.76 5.43
N CYS A 114 -10.05 -20.79 5.15
CA CYS A 114 -10.11 -19.99 3.93
C CYS A 114 -9.17 -20.59 2.88
N SER A 115 -9.69 -20.92 1.70
CA SER A 115 -8.88 -21.32 0.55
C SER A 115 -8.82 -20.18 -0.47
N LYS A 116 -7.69 -20.07 -1.17
CA LYS A 116 -7.57 -19.17 -2.33
C LYS A 116 -8.04 -19.89 -3.59
N GLY A 117 -8.96 -19.28 -4.33
CA GLY A 117 -9.28 -19.65 -5.70
C GLY A 117 -8.90 -18.51 -6.64
N TYR A 118 -8.34 -18.82 -7.82
CA TYR A 118 -8.22 -17.89 -8.94
C TYR A 118 -9.25 -18.32 -9.99
N PHE A 119 -10.15 -17.42 -10.35
CA PHE A 119 -11.14 -17.62 -11.38
C PHE A 119 -10.82 -16.72 -12.59
#